data_e00a5be27ca8018620ed8af101f5ca54
#
_entry.id   e00a5be27ca8018620ed8af101f5ca54
#
_cell.length_a   1.000
_cell.length_b   1.000
_cell.length_c   1.000
_cell.angle_alpha   90.00
_cell.angle_beta   90.00
_cell.angle_gamma   90.00
#
_symmetry.space_group_name_H-M   'P 1'
#
loop_
_entity.id
_entity.type
_entity.pdbx_description
1 polymer ?
#
loop_
_entity_poly.entity_id
_entity_poly.type
_entity_poly.pdbx_seq_one_letter_code
_entity_poly.pdbx_strand_id
1 'polypeptide(L)'
;MASLSLKHINKTYPNGFEAVKDFNLEIEDKEFIIFVGPSGCGKSTTLRMIAGLEDITSGELKIGDRVVNDVEPKDRDIAMVFQNYALYPHMTVYDNMAFGLKLRKVPKDQIDKMVREAAKILDLEPLLDRKPKALSGPKVFLMDEPLSNLDAKLRGQMRIEISKLHQRLGTTIIYVTHDQTEAMTLGTRIVVMNAGIVQQVDTPQTLYDHPCNQFVAGFIGSPQMNFVDATCKVVGDKVYLVAGPSEIELPPAKAKKLIEGGYAGKTVVLGIRPEDVHDEQMFIETSPNTVIEAKIRVYEMLGAEVFLYFDYEGSSMTARVDPRTTARTGDHVKFALDAEKIHVFDKETQVTITN
;
A
#
# COMPACT_ATOMS: atom_id res chain seq x y z
N MET A 1 -24.96 -9.83 -1.41
CA MET A 1 -23.54 -9.59 -1.17
C MET A 1 -23.48 -8.75 0.07
N ALA A 2 -22.35 -8.50 0.68
CA ALA A 2 -22.40 -7.94 2.02
C ALA A 2 -21.40 -6.79 2.20
N SER A 3 -21.87 -5.71 2.83
CA SER A 3 -21.04 -4.71 3.49
C SER A 3 -20.41 -5.28 4.77
N LEU A 4 -19.34 -4.66 5.26
CA LEU A 4 -18.78 -4.99 6.57
C LEU A 4 -18.66 -3.71 7.41
N SER A 5 -18.88 -3.86 8.71
CA SER A 5 -18.68 -2.78 9.68
C SER A 5 -17.80 -3.29 10.81
N LEU A 6 -16.65 -2.64 10.99
CA LEU A 6 -15.72 -2.88 12.08
C LEU A 6 -15.72 -1.64 12.98
N LYS A 7 -16.16 -1.79 14.23
CA LYS A 7 -16.28 -0.68 15.18
C LYS A 7 -15.48 -0.97 16.44
N HIS A 8 -14.50 -0.12 16.71
CA HIS A 8 -13.65 -0.19 17.90
C HIS A 8 -13.03 -1.56 18.12
N ILE A 9 -12.62 -2.22 17.00
CA ILE A 9 -12.03 -3.55 17.05
C ILE A 9 -10.65 -3.49 17.68
N ASN A 10 -10.47 -4.28 18.74
CA ASN A 10 -9.19 -4.44 19.42
C ASN A 10 -8.81 -5.93 19.50
N LYS A 11 -7.51 -6.18 19.40
CA LYS A 11 -6.92 -7.48 19.66
C LYS A 11 -5.74 -7.36 20.59
N THR A 12 -5.88 -7.94 21.77
CA THR A 12 -4.80 -8.12 22.75
C THR A 12 -4.58 -9.60 22.98
N TYR A 13 -3.36 -10.07 22.82
CA TYR A 13 -2.98 -11.45 23.10
C TYR A 13 -2.74 -11.68 24.60
N PRO A 14 -2.76 -12.95 25.08
CA PRO A 14 -2.58 -13.26 26.52
C PRO A 14 -1.27 -12.77 27.13
N ASN A 15 -0.24 -12.55 26.30
CA ASN A 15 1.05 -11.98 26.71
C ASN A 15 1.03 -10.44 26.84
N GLY A 16 -0.13 -9.80 26.69
CA GLY A 16 -0.29 -8.34 26.76
C GLY A 16 0.02 -7.60 25.46
N PHE A 17 0.41 -8.29 24.37
CA PHE A 17 0.70 -7.64 23.09
C PHE A 17 -0.59 -7.20 22.39
N GLU A 18 -0.72 -5.90 22.16
CA GLU A 18 -1.83 -5.29 21.44
C GLU A 18 -1.54 -5.26 19.93
N ALA A 19 -2.08 -6.23 19.20
CA ALA A 19 -1.86 -6.40 17.77
C ALA A 19 -2.73 -5.49 16.90
N VAL A 20 -3.92 -5.12 17.39
CA VAL A 20 -4.87 -4.22 16.72
C VAL A 20 -5.49 -3.30 17.77
N LYS A 21 -5.54 -2.01 17.48
CA LYS A 21 -5.94 -0.96 18.41
C LYS A 21 -6.99 -0.07 17.78
N ASP A 22 -8.18 -0.05 18.35
CA ASP A 22 -9.30 0.81 17.94
C ASP A 22 -9.52 0.85 16.42
N PHE A 23 -9.53 -0.32 15.78
CA PHE A 23 -9.69 -0.40 14.33
C PHE A 23 -11.15 -0.12 13.95
N ASN A 24 -11.33 0.93 13.16
CA ASN A 24 -12.63 1.37 12.67
C ASN A 24 -12.64 1.41 11.14
N LEU A 25 -13.60 0.71 10.50
CA LEU A 25 -13.73 0.67 9.05
C LEU A 25 -15.15 0.27 8.64
N GLU A 26 -15.75 1.08 7.78
CA GLU A 26 -16.96 0.72 7.05
C GLU A 26 -16.57 0.32 5.62
N ILE A 27 -17.02 -0.84 5.17
CA ILE A 27 -16.77 -1.39 3.85
C ILE A 27 -18.11 -1.55 3.14
N GLU A 28 -18.23 -0.89 2.00
CA GLU A 28 -19.44 -0.97 1.16
C GLU A 28 -19.49 -2.33 0.43
N ASP A 29 -20.71 -2.71 0.00
CA ASP A 29 -20.86 -3.89 -0.85
C ASP A 29 -20.10 -3.70 -2.18
N LYS A 30 -19.37 -4.75 -2.58
CA LYS A 30 -18.54 -4.79 -3.81
C LYS A 30 -17.25 -3.96 -3.77
N GLU A 31 -16.85 -3.43 -2.64
CA GLU A 31 -15.54 -2.79 -2.52
C GLU A 31 -14.39 -3.82 -2.58
N PHE A 32 -13.27 -3.38 -3.12
CA PHE A 32 -11.99 -4.08 -3.04
C PHE A 32 -11.09 -3.33 -2.06
N ILE A 33 -11.08 -3.77 -0.81
CA ILE A 33 -10.30 -3.15 0.27
C ILE A 33 -8.95 -3.84 0.40
N ILE A 34 -7.88 -3.06 0.48
CA ILE A 34 -6.54 -3.60 0.68
C ILE A 34 -5.95 -3.12 2.00
N PHE A 35 -5.45 -4.04 2.81
CA PHE A 35 -4.68 -3.72 4.01
C PHE A 35 -3.20 -3.76 3.68
N VAL A 36 -2.50 -2.64 3.91
CA VAL A 36 -1.05 -2.50 3.72
C VAL A 36 -0.37 -1.97 4.98
N GLY A 37 0.91 -2.20 5.10
CA GLY A 37 1.74 -1.72 6.20
C GLY A 37 2.93 -2.63 6.45
N PRO A 38 3.85 -2.26 7.34
CA PRO A 38 5.02 -3.07 7.71
C PRO A 38 4.64 -4.45 8.25
N SER A 39 5.60 -5.36 8.28
CA SER A 39 5.42 -6.67 8.90
C SER A 39 5.07 -6.51 10.39
N GLY A 40 4.08 -7.28 10.85
CA GLY A 40 3.62 -7.24 12.25
C GLY A 40 2.70 -6.06 12.61
N CYS A 41 2.26 -5.22 11.67
CA CYS A 41 1.37 -4.10 11.98
C CYS A 41 -0.12 -4.48 12.18
N GLY A 42 -0.49 -5.77 12.18
CA GLY A 42 -1.85 -6.22 12.50
C GLY A 42 -2.73 -6.61 11.31
N LYS A 43 -2.29 -6.50 10.06
CA LYS A 43 -3.09 -6.80 8.84
C LYS A 43 -3.70 -8.21 8.84
N SER A 44 -2.87 -9.24 8.90
CA SER A 44 -3.33 -10.64 8.90
C SER A 44 -4.12 -10.98 10.15
N THR A 45 -3.80 -10.36 11.30
CA THR A 45 -4.59 -10.49 12.52
C THR A 45 -6.00 -9.96 12.32
N THR A 46 -6.14 -8.75 11.73
CA THR A 46 -7.45 -8.16 11.42
C THR A 46 -8.22 -9.03 10.42
N LEU A 47 -7.54 -9.50 9.36
CA LEU A 47 -8.16 -10.40 8.38
C LEU A 47 -8.66 -11.70 9.04
N ARG A 48 -7.87 -12.30 9.93
CA ARG A 48 -8.25 -13.52 10.66
C ARG A 48 -9.40 -13.30 11.65
N MET A 49 -9.48 -12.12 12.29
CA MET A 49 -10.64 -11.75 13.11
C MET A 49 -11.91 -11.66 12.27
N ILE A 50 -11.84 -11.07 11.07
CA ILE A 50 -12.97 -11.05 10.12
C ILE A 50 -13.36 -12.48 9.72
N ALA A 51 -12.38 -13.35 9.51
CA ALA A 51 -12.60 -14.76 9.18
C ALA A 51 -13.17 -15.58 10.34
N GLY A 52 -13.08 -15.11 11.58
CA GLY A 52 -13.41 -15.89 12.78
C GLY A 52 -12.35 -16.93 13.16
N LEU A 53 -11.15 -16.79 12.61
CA LEU A 53 -9.99 -17.63 12.92
C LEU A 53 -9.17 -17.08 14.08
N GLU A 54 -9.50 -15.88 14.52
CA GLU A 54 -8.88 -15.17 15.65
C GLU A 54 -9.99 -14.45 16.42
N ASP A 55 -9.98 -14.53 17.73
CA ASP A 55 -10.98 -13.88 18.58
C ASP A 55 -10.76 -12.38 18.65
N ILE A 56 -11.85 -11.63 18.63
CA ILE A 56 -11.89 -10.19 18.87
C ILE A 56 -11.87 -9.95 20.39
N THR A 57 -10.94 -9.15 20.90
CA THR A 57 -10.88 -8.84 22.34
C THR A 57 -11.99 -7.88 22.75
N SER A 58 -12.25 -6.85 21.95
CA SER A 58 -13.37 -5.91 22.13
C SER A 58 -13.74 -5.24 20.80
N GLY A 59 -14.93 -4.63 20.77
CA GLY A 59 -15.49 -4.00 19.59
C GLY A 59 -16.57 -4.85 18.93
N GLU A 60 -17.12 -4.38 17.81
CA GLU A 60 -18.23 -5.05 17.10
C GLU A 60 -17.86 -5.23 15.63
N LEU A 61 -17.99 -6.48 15.14
CA LEU A 61 -17.85 -6.83 13.73
C LEU A 61 -19.20 -7.27 13.18
N LYS A 62 -19.62 -6.62 12.06
CA LYS A 62 -20.79 -7.03 11.29
C LYS A 62 -20.42 -7.44 9.88
N ILE A 63 -21.14 -8.46 9.36
CA ILE A 63 -21.16 -8.82 7.94
C ILE A 63 -22.62 -8.70 7.47
N GLY A 64 -22.90 -7.72 6.61
CA GLY A 64 -24.26 -7.24 6.38
C GLY A 64 -24.87 -6.73 7.69
N ASP A 65 -26.11 -7.15 7.99
CA ASP A 65 -26.81 -6.72 9.21
C ASP A 65 -26.50 -7.59 10.44
N ARG A 66 -25.67 -8.64 10.27
CA ARG A 66 -25.42 -9.63 11.33
C ARG A 66 -24.13 -9.35 12.07
N VAL A 67 -24.19 -9.25 13.41
CA VAL A 67 -23.02 -9.29 14.29
C VAL A 67 -22.42 -10.69 14.26
N VAL A 68 -21.10 -10.79 14.03
CA VAL A 68 -20.41 -12.06 13.80
C VAL A 68 -19.28 -12.35 14.78
N ASN A 69 -19.13 -11.57 15.84
CA ASN A 69 -18.06 -11.76 16.83
C ASN A 69 -17.93 -13.22 17.29
N ASP A 70 -19.06 -13.82 17.69
CA ASP A 70 -19.13 -15.19 18.24
C ASP A 70 -19.62 -16.23 17.21
N VAL A 71 -19.60 -15.88 15.92
CA VAL A 71 -20.03 -16.79 14.84
C VAL A 71 -18.85 -17.58 14.33
N GLU A 72 -19.01 -18.91 14.27
CA GLU A 72 -18.01 -19.81 13.73
C GLU A 72 -17.64 -19.45 12.28
N PRO A 73 -16.38 -19.65 11.83
CA PRO A 73 -15.92 -19.32 10.47
C PRO A 73 -16.81 -19.88 9.36
N LYS A 74 -17.25 -21.13 9.50
CA LYS A 74 -18.13 -21.84 8.54
C LYS A 74 -19.50 -21.19 8.32
N ASP A 75 -19.97 -20.42 9.32
CA ASP A 75 -21.30 -19.80 9.34
C ASP A 75 -21.27 -18.30 9.03
N ARG A 76 -20.09 -17.75 8.67
CA ARG A 76 -19.90 -16.33 8.30
C ARG A 76 -20.16 -16.03 6.81
N ASP A 77 -20.36 -17.04 5.97
CA ASP A 77 -20.55 -16.91 4.51
C ASP A 77 -19.39 -16.16 3.82
N ILE A 78 -18.17 -16.55 4.20
CA ILE A 78 -16.92 -16.01 3.69
C ILE A 78 -16.06 -17.10 3.04
N ALA A 79 -15.17 -16.73 2.13
CA ALA A 79 -14.07 -17.59 1.68
C ALA A 79 -12.74 -16.91 1.96
N MET A 80 -11.75 -17.70 2.38
CA MET A 80 -10.40 -17.20 2.66
C MET A 80 -9.36 -17.94 1.81
N VAL A 81 -8.47 -17.15 1.21
CA VAL A 81 -7.26 -17.62 0.51
C VAL A 81 -6.07 -17.30 1.39
N PHE A 82 -5.35 -18.33 1.80
CA PHE A 82 -4.17 -18.21 2.66
C PHE A 82 -2.90 -17.99 1.83
N GLN A 83 -1.89 -17.39 2.43
CA GLN A 83 -0.60 -17.06 1.84
C GLN A 83 0.08 -18.23 1.10
N ASN A 84 -0.09 -19.44 1.57
CA ASN A 84 0.54 -20.64 1.00
C ASN A 84 -0.36 -21.44 0.03
N TYR A 85 -1.58 -20.97 -0.23
CA TYR A 85 -2.57 -21.70 -1.03
C TYR A 85 -3.26 -20.74 -2.01
N ALA A 86 -2.56 -20.40 -3.09
CA ALA A 86 -3.16 -19.63 -4.17
C ALA A 86 -4.19 -20.48 -4.92
N LEU A 87 -5.48 -20.14 -4.77
CA LEU A 87 -6.53 -20.68 -5.62
C LEU A 87 -6.52 -19.93 -6.96
N TYR A 88 -6.35 -20.65 -8.06
CA TYR A 88 -6.39 -20.08 -9.41
C TYR A 88 -7.83 -20.10 -9.94
N PRO A 89 -8.54 -18.97 -9.96
CA PRO A 89 -9.98 -18.95 -10.21
C PRO A 89 -10.37 -19.29 -11.66
N HIS A 90 -9.43 -19.20 -12.58
CA HIS A 90 -9.63 -19.58 -13.99
C HIS A 90 -9.44 -21.07 -14.25
N MET A 91 -8.79 -21.79 -13.35
CA MET A 91 -8.58 -23.24 -13.38
C MET A 91 -9.78 -23.96 -12.77
N THR A 92 -9.96 -25.23 -13.13
CA THR A 92 -10.92 -26.10 -12.45
C THR A 92 -10.45 -26.42 -11.02
N VAL A 93 -11.33 -26.95 -10.18
CA VAL A 93 -10.92 -27.47 -8.87
C VAL A 93 -9.81 -28.51 -9.04
N TYR A 94 -9.96 -29.43 -10.02
CA TYR A 94 -8.94 -30.41 -10.36
C TYR A 94 -7.60 -29.75 -10.71
N ASP A 95 -7.59 -28.76 -11.59
CA ASP A 95 -6.38 -28.08 -12.02
C ASP A 95 -5.68 -27.32 -10.89
N ASN A 96 -6.45 -26.72 -10.00
CA ASN A 96 -5.93 -26.08 -8.79
C ASN A 96 -5.25 -27.09 -7.88
N MET A 97 -5.90 -28.23 -7.60
CA MET A 97 -5.32 -29.30 -6.78
C MET A 97 -4.08 -29.91 -7.43
N ALA A 98 -4.08 -30.06 -8.76
CA ALA A 98 -2.99 -30.64 -9.53
C ALA A 98 -1.81 -29.67 -9.74
N PHE A 99 -1.98 -28.37 -9.53
CA PHE A 99 -1.02 -27.34 -9.95
C PHE A 99 0.38 -27.56 -9.37
N GLY A 100 0.49 -27.69 -8.04
CA GLY A 100 1.77 -27.95 -7.38
C GLY A 100 2.45 -29.26 -7.79
N LEU A 101 1.65 -30.29 -8.10
CA LEU A 101 2.16 -31.57 -8.58
C LEU A 101 2.68 -31.48 -10.03
N LYS A 102 1.98 -30.72 -10.89
CA LYS A 102 2.41 -30.41 -12.26
C LYS A 102 3.74 -29.64 -12.27
N LEU A 103 3.90 -28.65 -11.40
CA LEU A 103 5.16 -27.90 -11.26
C LEU A 103 6.33 -28.79 -10.82
N ARG A 104 6.08 -29.76 -9.95
CA ARG A 104 7.06 -30.77 -9.51
C ARG A 104 7.30 -31.88 -10.52
N LYS A 105 6.69 -31.80 -11.72
CA LYS A 105 6.80 -32.77 -12.80
C LYS A 105 6.40 -34.19 -12.39
N VAL A 106 5.42 -34.33 -11.49
CA VAL A 106 4.86 -35.64 -11.12
C VAL A 106 4.15 -36.24 -12.34
N PRO A 107 4.25 -37.58 -12.59
CA PRO A 107 3.56 -38.24 -13.68
C PRO A 107 2.03 -38.03 -13.64
N LYS A 108 1.38 -37.89 -14.81
CA LYS A 108 -0.05 -37.54 -14.91
C LYS A 108 -0.98 -38.53 -14.22
N ASP A 109 -0.67 -39.83 -14.31
CA ASP A 109 -1.42 -40.90 -13.64
C ASP A 109 -1.37 -40.79 -12.12
N GLN A 110 -0.22 -40.45 -11.58
CA GLN A 110 -0.06 -40.21 -10.15
C GLN A 110 -0.76 -38.92 -9.71
N ILE A 111 -0.71 -37.87 -10.52
CA ILE A 111 -1.46 -36.62 -10.23
C ILE A 111 -2.95 -36.90 -10.14
N ASP A 112 -3.53 -37.62 -11.11
CA ASP A 112 -4.98 -37.94 -11.11
C ASP A 112 -5.37 -38.72 -9.86
N LYS A 113 -4.59 -39.75 -9.51
CA LYS A 113 -4.83 -40.55 -8.31
C LYS A 113 -4.79 -39.68 -7.04
N MET A 114 -3.75 -38.88 -6.85
CA MET A 114 -3.57 -38.02 -5.67
C MET A 114 -4.67 -36.97 -5.55
N VAL A 115 -5.04 -36.34 -6.68
CA VAL A 115 -6.10 -35.33 -6.71
C VAL A 115 -7.45 -35.93 -6.34
N ARG A 116 -7.81 -37.10 -6.92
CA ARG A 116 -9.09 -37.76 -6.62
C ARG A 116 -9.15 -38.27 -5.19
N GLU A 117 -8.06 -38.84 -4.66
CA GLU A 117 -7.99 -39.25 -3.25
C GLU A 117 -8.20 -38.05 -2.31
N ALA A 118 -7.52 -36.93 -2.56
CA ALA A 118 -7.70 -35.73 -1.77
C ALA A 118 -9.11 -35.13 -1.92
N ALA A 119 -9.66 -35.10 -3.15
CA ALA A 119 -11.00 -34.64 -3.42
C ALA A 119 -12.08 -35.46 -2.70
N LYS A 120 -11.89 -36.78 -2.60
CA LYS A 120 -12.78 -37.67 -1.87
C LYS A 120 -12.79 -37.37 -0.37
N ILE A 121 -11.60 -37.14 0.22
CA ILE A 121 -11.48 -36.77 1.65
C ILE A 121 -12.19 -35.43 1.95
N LEU A 122 -12.21 -34.51 0.97
CA LEU A 122 -12.76 -33.15 1.10
C LEU A 122 -14.19 -33.01 0.56
N ASP A 123 -14.84 -34.10 0.13
CA ASP A 123 -16.15 -34.07 -0.54
C ASP A 123 -16.21 -33.19 -1.79
N LEU A 124 -15.10 -33.05 -2.51
CA LEU A 124 -14.96 -32.21 -3.71
C LEU A 124 -15.06 -33.02 -5.03
N GLU A 125 -15.16 -34.34 -5.00
CA GLU A 125 -15.21 -35.19 -6.22
C GLU A 125 -16.26 -34.71 -7.24
N PRO A 126 -17.51 -34.39 -6.88
CA PRO A 126 -18.51 -33.89 -7.82
C PRO A 126 -18.21 -32.50 -8.38
N LEU A 127 -17.23 -31.82 -7.83
CA LEU A 127 -16.90 -30.44 -8.13
C LEU A 127 -15.57 -30.29 -8.90
N LEU A 128 -14.82 -31.39 -9.13
CA LEU A 128 -13.50 -31.39 -9.73
C LEU A 128 -13.44 -30.69 -11.08
N ASP A 129 -14.45 -30.88 -11.92
CA ASP A 129 -14.51 -30.27 -13.25
C ASP A 129 -15.12 -28.87 -13.24
N ARG A 130 -15.58 -28.40 -12.09
CA ARG A 130 -16.13 -27.06 -11.94
C ARG A 130 -15.00 -26.05 -11.72
N LYS A 131 -15.21 -24.85 -12.24
CA LYS A 131 -14.37 -23.72 -11.82
C LYS A 131 -14.87 -23.19 -10.48
N PRO A 132 -14.02 -22.61 -9.64
CA PRO A 132 -14.43 -21.99 -8.37
C PRO A 132 -15.66 -21.07 -8.50
N LYS A 133 -15.82 -20.43 -9.65
CA LYS A 133 -17.01 -19.60 -9.99
C LYS A 133 -18.36 -20.38 -10.00
N ALA A 134 -18.35 -21.67 -10.24
CA ALA A 134 -19.58 -22.48 -10.32
C ALA A 134 -20.06 -23.00 -8.94
N LEU A 135 -19.29 -22.73 -7.91
CA LEU A 135 -19.68 -22.89 -6.51
C LEU A 135 -20.46 -21.61 -6.13
N SER A 136 -21.54 -21.70 -5.37
CA SER A 136 -22.24 -20.53 -4.85
C SER A 136 -21.22 -19.63 -4.15
N GLY A 137 -21.01 -18.42 -4.71
CA GLY A 137 -19.91 -17.55 -4.26
C GLY A 137 -20.17 -17.05 -2.84
N PRO A 138 -19.12 -16.93 -2.00
CA PRO A 138 -19.21 -16.32 -0.69
C PRO A 138 -19.61 -14.86 -0.80
N LYS A 139 -20.19 -14.32 0.27
CA LYS A 139 -20.52 -12.89 0.35
C LYS A 139 -19.27 -12.00 0.36
N VAL A 140 -18.19 -12.50 0.97
CA VAL A 140 -16.92 -11.79 1.13
C VAL A 140 -15.76 -12.73 0.84
N PHE A 141 -14.78 -12.27 0.05
CA PHE A 141 -13.50 -12.93 -0.13
C PHE A 141 -12.42 -12.28 0.74
N LEU A 142 -11.70 -13.08 1.48
CA LEU A 142 -10.54 -12.69 2.28
C LEU A 142 -9.29 -13.29 1.65
N MET A 143 -8.24 -12.48 1.43
CA MET A 143 -7.01 -12.92 0.79
C MET A 143 -5.80 -12.46 1.61
N ASP A 144 -5.07 -13.41 2.21
CA ASP A 144 -3.87 -13.14 3.01
C ASP A 144 -2.62 -13.37 2.17
N GLU A 145 -2.03 -12.31 1.62
CA GLU A 145 -0.83 -12.29 0.77
C GLU A 145 -0.83 -13.36 -0.35
N PRO A 146 -1.88 -13.47 -1.19
CA PRO A 146 -2.06 -14.60 -2.09
C PRO A 146 -1.05 -14.66 -3.24
N LEU A 147 -0.30 -13.59 -3.52
CA LEU A 147 0.67 -13.52 -4.61
C LEU A 147 2.13 -13.53 -4.12
N SER A 148 2.38 -13.57 -2.81
CA SER A 148 3.72 -13.44 -2.22
C SER A 148 4.73 -14.50 -2.70
N ASN A 149 4.27 -15.71 -3.01
CA ASN A 149 5.11 -16.83 -3.44
C ASN A 149 5.30 -16.95 -4.96
N LEU A 150 4.82 -15.97 -5.74
CA LEU A 150 4.91 -15.96 -7.20
C LEU A 150 6.11 -15.11 -7.68
N ASP A 151 6.69 -15.50 -8.82
CA ASP A 151 7.67 -14.65 -9.50
C ASP A 151 7.01 -13.36 -10.05
N ALA A 152 7.83 -12.35 -10.36
CA ALA A 152 7.35 -11.02 -10.76
C ALA A 152 6.46 -11.05 -12.01
N LYS A 153 6.76 -11.90 -13.01
CA LYS A 153 5.99 -12.02 -14.25
C LYS A 153 4.60 -12.61 -13.97
N LEU A 154 4.56 -13.71 -13.23
CA LEU A 154 3.31 -14.38 -12.87
C LEU A 154 2.46 -13.50 -11.93
N ARG A 155 3.11 -12.79 -10.99
CA ARG A 155 2.43 -11.83 -10.10
C ARG A 155 1.72 -10.73 -10.90
N GLY A 156 2.39 -10.16 -11.92
CA GLY A 156 1.78 -9.17 -12.82
C GLY A 156 0.54 -9.71 -13.55
N GLN A 157 0.62 -10.93 -14.09
CA GLN A 157 -0.51 -11.58 -14.76
C GLN A 157 -1.67 -11.85 -13.79
N MET A 158 -1.37 -12.34 -12.59
CA MET A 158 -2.39 -12.66 -11.58
C MET A 158 -3.11 -11.41 -11.05
N ARG A 159 -2.42 -10.28 -10.91
CA ARG A 159 -3.09 -9.00 -10.58
C ARG A 159 -4.19 -8.66 -11.59
N ILE A 160 -3.88 -8.76 -12.88
CA ILE A 160 -4.87 -8.50 -13.95
C ILE A 160 -6.07 -9.46 -13.83
N GLU A 161 -5.81 -10.74 -13.58
CA GLU A 161 -6.88 -11.75 -13.46
C GLU A 161 -7.75 -11.54 -12.20
N ILE A 162 -7.14 -11.13 -11.06
CA ILE A 162 -7.88 -10.80 -9.84
C ILE A 162 -8.76 -9.56 -10.06
N SER A 163 -8.24 -8.52 -10.73
CA SER A 163 -9.02 -7.33 -11.08
C SER A 163 -10.23 -7.69 -11.95
N LYS A 164 -10.03 -8.48 -13.02
CA LYS A 164 -11.13 -8.97 -13.88
C LYS A 164 -12.13 -9.83 -13.09
N LEU A 165 -11.63 -10.64 -12.16
CA LEU A 165 -12.47 -11.49 -11.33
C LEU A 165 -13.38 -10.63 -10.45
N HIS A 166 -12.83 -9.62 -9.78
CA HIS A 166 -13.58 -8.68 -8.96
C HIS A 166 -14.70 -7.98 -9.77
N GLN A 167 -14.34 -7.41 -10.92
CA GLN A 167 -15.32 -6.75 -11.82
C GLN A 167 -16.44 -7.69 -12.25
N ARG A 168 -16.13 -8.97 -12.50
CA ARG A 168 -17.10 -9.95 -12.95
C ARG A 168 -18.00 -10.49 -11.85
N LEU A 169 -17.43 -10.73 -10.66
CA LEU A 169 -18.18 -11.29 -9.52
C LEU A 169 -18.96 -10.21 -8.77
N GLY A 170 -18.47 -8.99 -8.72
CA GLY A 170 -19.03 -7.90 -7.92
C GLY A 170 -19.15 -8.29 -6.45
N THR A 171 -18.15 -8.98 -5.91
CA THR A 171 -18.12 -9.46 -4.51
C THR A 171 -17.18 -8.58 -3.71
N THR A 172 -17.50 -8.31 -2.44
CA THR A 172 -16.60 -7.60 -1.54
C THR A 172 -15.33 -8.41 -1.31
N ILE A 173 -14.16 -7.78 -1.48
CA ILE A 173 -12.85 -8.41 -1.30
C ILE A 173 -12.08 -7.65 -0.24
N ILE A 174 -11.48 -8.36 0.71
CA ILE A 174 -10.47 -7.81 1.63
C ILE A 174 -9.16 -8.55 1.36
N TYR A 175 -8.15 -7.80 1.00
CA TYR A 175 -6.87 -8.30 0.52
C TYR A 175 -5.73 -7.76 1.38
N VAL A 176 -4.88 -8.62 1.89
CA VAL A 176 -3.66 -8.23 2.61
C VAL A 176 -2.47 -8.37 1.68
N THR A 177 -1.62 -7.37 1.63
CA THR A 177 -0.35 -7.42 0.93
C THR A 177 0.71 -6.52 1.59
N HIS A 178 1.96 -6.79 1.31
CA HIS A 178 3.08 -5.88 1.56
C HIS A 178 3.61 -5.25 0.25
N ASP A 179 3.06 -5.64 -0.91
CA ASP A 179 3.43 -5.11 -2.23
C ASP A 179 2.57 -3.88 -2.55
N GLN A 180 3.22 -2.72 -2.64
CA GLN A 180 2.55 -1.45 -2.93
C GLN A 180 1.93 -1.42 -4.33
N THR A 181 2.56 -2.10 -5.31
CA THR A 181 2.03 -2.15 -6.67
C THR A 181 0.71 -2.92 -6.71
N GLU A 182 0.58 -4.00 -5.92
CA GLU A 182 -0.69 -4.70 -5.76
C GLU A 182 -1.73 -3.76 -5.16
N ALA A 183 -1.37 -3.06 -4.09
CA ALA A 183 -2.29 -2.16 -3.40
C ALA A 183 -2.80 -1.03 -4.30
N MET A 184 -1.89 -0.35 -5.00
CA MET A 184 -2.21 0.78 -5.87
C MET A 184 -2.99 0.39 -7.12
N THR A 185 -2.90 -0.88 -7.57
CA THR A 185 -3.53 -1.32 -8.82
C THR A 185 -4.83 -2.08 -8.64
N LEU A 186 -5.05 -2.74 -7.50
CA LEU A 186 -6.22 -3.60 -7.26
C LEU A 186 -7.27 -2.92 -6.39
N GLY A 187 -6.85 -2.12 -5.40
CA GLY A 187 -7.74 -1.57 -4.39
C GLY A 187 -8.66 -0.47 -4.91
N THR A 188 -9.92 -0.51 -4.52
CA THR A 188 -10.81 0.66 -4.59
C THR A 188 -10.48 1.63 -3.47
N ARG A 189 -10.17 1.08 -2.27
CA ARG A 189 -9.61 1.80 -1.12
C ARG A 189 -8.50 0.99 -0.48
N ILE A 190 -7.56 1.69 0.13
CA ILE A 190 -6.42 1.10 0.85
C ILE A 190 -6.48 1.56 2.31
N VAL A 191 -6.27 0.63 3.22
CA VAL A 191 -6.11 0.86 4.65
C VAL A 191 -4.62 0.76 4.97
N VAL A 192 -3.99 1.88 5.27
CA VAL A 192 -2.58 1.92 5.69
C VAL A 192 -2.51 1.72 7.19
N MET A 193 -1.80 0.68 7.64
CA MET A 193 -1.68 0.32 9.06
C MET A 193 -0.25 0.43 9.55
N ASN A 194 -0.08 0.90 10.79
CA ASN A 194 1.21 0.89 11.49
C ASN A 194 0.99 0.58 12.97
N ALA A 195 1.78 -0.35 13.52
CA ALA A 195 1.78 -0.71 14.95
C ALA A 195 0.38 -0.97 15.55
N GLY A 196 -0.50 -1.63 14.78
CA GLY A 196 -1.86 -1.97 15.17
C GLY A 196 -2.90 -0.87 14.95
N ILE A 197 -2.49 0.29 14.45
CA ILE A 197 -3.34 1.48 14.27
C ILE A 197 -3.53 1.75 12.77
N VAL A 198 -4.76 2.10 12.39
CA VAL A 198 -5.06 2.64 11.06
C VAL A 198 -4.50 4.06 10.96
N GLN A 199 -3.63 4.28 9.99
CA GLN A 199 -3.05 5.60 9.74
C GLN A 199 -3.91 6.42 8.80
N GLN A 200 -4.34 5.84 7.69
CA GLN A 200 -5.23 6.48 6.71
C GLN A 200 -6.01 5.42 5.93
N VAL A 201 -7.23 5.75 5.55
CA VAL A 201 -8.07 4.94 4.65
C VAL A 201 -8.55 5.84 3.53
N ASP A 202 -8.14 5.53 2.29
CA ASP A 202 -8.56 6.32 1.14
C ASP A 202 -8.35 5.57 -0.18
N THR A 203 -8.70 6.22 -1.31
CA THR A 203 -8.35 5.74 -2.64
C THR A 203 -6.82 5.73 -2.83
N PRO A 204 -6.28 4.87 -3.71
CA PRO A 204 -4.85 4.86 -4.02
C PRO A 204 -4.31 6.26 -4.36
N GLN A 205 -5.02 7.02 -5.21
CA GLN A 205 -4.61 8.34 -5.64
C GLN A 205 -4.56 9.33 -4.47
N THR A 206 -5.59 9.35 -3.60
CA THR A 206 -5.62 10.26 -2.45
C THR A 206 -4.48 9.97 -1.47
N LEU A 207 -4.19 8.68 -1.21
CA LEU A 207 -3.06 8.30 -0.33
C LEU A 207 -1.71 8.77 -0.89
N TYR A 208 -1.57 8.77 -2.21
CA TYR A 208 -0.37 9.22 -2.89
C TYR A 208 -0.23 10.74 -2.89
N ASP A 209 -1.30 11.46 -3.27
CA ASP A 209 -1.28 12.92 -3.43
C ASP A 209 -1.50 13.67 -2.10
N HIS A 210 -2.25 13.08 -1.16
CA HIS A 210 -2.67 13.71 0.08
C HIS A 210 -2.46 12.81 1.30
N PRO A 211 -1.21 12.37 1.57
CA PRO A 211 -0.91 11.62 2.78
C PRO A 211 -1.21 12.44 4.03
N CYS A 212 -1.87 11.83 5.03
CA CYS A 212 -2.25 12.54 6.25
C CYS A 212 -1.08 12.75 7.22
N ASN A 213 0.01 11.99 7.07
CA ASN A 213 1.20 12.10 7.90
C ASN A 213 2.46 11.61 7.15
N GLN A 214 3.61 11.87 7.75
CA GLN A 214 4.92 11.51 7.20
C GLN A 214 5.09 9.99 7.01
N PHE A 215 4.48 9.17 7.89
CA PHE A 215 4.52 7.73 7.75
C PHE A 215 3.83 7.27 6.45
N VAL A 216 2.60 7.72 6.20
CA VAL A 216 1.85 7.37 4.97
C VAL A 216 2.60 7.86 3.74
N ALA A 217 3.12 9.10 3.77
CA ALA A 217 3.88 9.69 2.68
C ALA A 217 5.13 8.88 2.32
N GLY A 218 5.87 8.41 3.34
CA GLY A 218 7.07 7.59 3.14
C GLY A 218 6.77 6.12 2.83
N PHE A 219 5.61 5.62 3.30
CA PHE A 219 5.22 4.24 3.05
C PHE A 219 4.62 4.05 1.64
N ILE A 220 3.86 5.03 1.12
CA ILE A 220 3.21 4.98 -0.19
C ILE A 220 4.10 5.62 -1.25
N GLY A 221 4.55 4.83 -2.22
CA GLY A 221 5.41 5.23 -3.34
C GLY A 221 6.70 4.41 -3.43
N SER A 222 7.17 4.18 -4.66
CA SER A 222 8.42 3.48 -4.93
C SER A 222 9.14 4.19 -6.09
N PRO A 223 10.28 4.85 -5.80
CA PRO A 223 10.93 5.02 -4.49
C PRO A 223 10.08 5.81 -3.48
N GLN A 224 10.48 5.75 -2.21
CA GLN A 224 9.82 6.49 -1.12
C GLN A 224 9.99 8.00 -1.29
N MET A 225 9.07 8.79 -0.70
CA MET A 225 9.20 10.24 -0.62
C MET A 225 10.48 10.66 0.08
N ASN A 226 11.17 11.65 -0.44
CA ASN A 226 12.32 12.28 0.20
C ASN A 226 11.86 13.17 1.35
N PHE A 227 12.58 13.19 2.46
CA PHE A 227 12.31 14.05 3.61
C PHE A 227 13.56 14.83 4.01
N VAL A 228 13.40 16.14 4.17
CA VAL A 228 14.47 17.05 4.60
C VAL A 228 13.94 17.99 5.67
N ASP A 229 14.70 18.16 6.75
CA ASP A 229 14.38 19.17 7.75
C ASP A 229 14.61 20.57 7.18
N ALA A 230 13.65 21.46 7.36
CA ALA A 230 13.74 22.83 6.89
C ALA A 230 13.17 23.81 7.91
N THR A 231 13.74 25.00 8.00
CA THR A 231 13.21 26.08 8.82
C THR A 231 12.19 26.90 8.03
N CYS A 232 11.00 27.08 8.57
CA CYS A 232 9.95 27.90 7.95
C CYS A 232 10.25 29.40 8.15
N LYS A 233 10.70 30.07 7.10
CA LYS A 233 10.97 31.52 7.07
C LYS A 233 9.82 32.27 6.42
N VAL A 234 9.20 33.18 7.16
CA VAL A 234 8.09 34.01 6.66
C VAL A 234 8.59 35.42 6.35
N VAL A 235 8.31 35.92 5.14
CA VAL A 235 8.66 37.27 4.69
C VAL A 235 7.40 37.88 4.04
N GLY A 236 6.69 38.69 4.79
CA GLY A 236 5.39 39.22 4.36
C GLY A 236 4.35 38.09 4.25
N ASP A 237 3.81 37.90 3.07
CA ASP A 237 2.85 36.85 2.70
C ASP A 237 3.52 35.60 2.07
N LYS A 238 4.86 35.65 1.88
CA LYS A 238 5.65 34.55 1.33
C LYS A 238 6.26 33.69 2.42
N VAL A 239 6.34 32.40 2.14
CA VAL A 239 7.01 31.40 2.98
C VAL A 239 8.12 30.75 2.19
N TYR A 240 9.28 30.65 2.82
CA TYR A 240 10.44 29.93 2.32
C TYR A 240 10.78 28.79 3.29
N LEU A 241 11.02 27.60 2.75
CA LEU A 241 11.60 26.49 3.49
C LEU A 241 13.12 26.57 3.33
N VAL A 242 13.81 26.88 4.42
CA VAL A 242 15.26 27.02 4.44
C VAL A 242 15.87 25.69 4.85
N ALA A 243 16.56 25.06 3.90
CA ALA A 243 17.31 23.81 4.10
C ALA A 243 18.77 24.04 3.65
N GLY A 244 19.69 24.16 4.61
CA GLY A 244 21.08 24.53 4.34
C GLY A 244 21.22 25.85 3.57
N PRO A 245 21.90 25.86 2.41
CA PRO A 245 22.10 27.08 1.60
C PRO A 245 20.86 27.47 0.77
N SER A 246 19.86 26.60 0.63
CA SER A 246 18.74 26.82 -0.25
C SER A 246 17.52 27.38 0.50
N GLU A 247 16.87 28.35 -0.13
CA GLU A 247 15.59 28.92 0.32
C GLU A 247 14.51 28.58 -0.72
N ILE A 248 13.64 27.61 -0.41
CA ILE A 248 12.64 27.06 -1.32
C ILE A 248 11.34 27.83 -1.11
N GLU A 249 10.93 28.63 -2.10
CA GLU A 249 9.68 29.39 -2.04
C GLU A 249 8.47 28.46 -2.22
N LEU A 250 7.51 28.56 -1.29
CA LEU A 250 6.28 27.79 -1.37
C LEU A 250 5.19 28.56 -2.13
N PRO A 251 4.31 27.87 -2.86
CA PRO A 251 3.11 28.45 -3.45
C PRO A 251 2.22 29.14 -2.41
N PRO A 252 1.49 30.21 -2.79
CA PRO A 252 0.69 30.99 -1.84
C PRO A 252 -0.32 30.18 -1.02
N ALA A 253 -0.94 29.18 -1.63
CA ALA A 253 -1.91 28.31 -0.93
C ALA A 253 -1.27 27.51 0.21
N LYS A 254 -0.04 27.00 -0.01
CA LYS A 254 0.75 26.27 1.00
C LYS A 254 1.32 27.23 2.03
N ALA A 255 1.86 28.37 1.60
CA ALA A 255 2.35 29.44 2.47
C ALA A 255 1.31 29.90 3.49
N LYS A 256 0.08 30.11 3.04
CA LYS A 256 -1.04 30.49 3.90
C LYS A 256 -1.26 29.52 5.06
N LYS A 257 -1.25 28.22 4.79
CA LYS A 257 -1.45 27.18 5.83
C LYS A 257 -0.35 27.18 6.89
N LEU A 258 0.91 27.44 6.50
CA LEU A 258 2.02 27.55 7.46
C LEU A 258 1.95 28.82 8.30
N ILE A 259 1.55 29.93 7.71
CA ILE A 259 1.37 31.20 8.42
C ILE A 259 0.23 31.07 9.45
N GLU A 260 -0.95 30.61 9.02
CA GLU A 260 -2.12 30.38 9.87
C GLU A 260 -1.86 29.37 10.99
N GLY A 261 -1.07 28.34 10.70
CA GLY A 261 -0.64 27.32 11.67
C GLY A 261 0.46 27.79 12.64
N GLY A 262 0.99 29.01 12.49
CA GLY A 262 2.02 29.56 13.37
C GLY A 262 3.36 28.86 13.30
N TYR A 263 3.78 28.44 12.10
CA TYR A 263 5.04 27.75 11.85
C TYR A 263 6.23 28.68 11.59
N ALA A 264 6.04 30.00 11.58
CA ALA A 264 7.12 30.95 11.40
C ALA A 264 8.29 30.71 12.37
N GLY A 265 9.51 30.51 11.86
CA GLY A 265 10.72 30.23 12.62
C GLY A 265 10.83 28.79 13.16
N LYS A 266 9.84 27.94 12.95
CA LYS A 266 9.89 26.55 13.40
C LYS A 266 10.53 25.64 12.36
N THR A 267 11.12 24.54 12.81
CA THR A 267 11.57 23.43 11.96
C THR A 267 10.35 22.60 11.57
N VAL A 268 10.23 22.32 10.28
CA VAL A 268 9.24 21.44 9.66
C VAL A 268 9.96 20.40 8.81
N VAL A 269 9.24 19.38 8.35
CA VAL A 269 9.81 18.40 7.41
C VAL A 269 9.24 18.68 6.02
N LEU A 270 10.14 19.01 5.08
CA LEU A 270 9.82 19.08 3.65
C LEU A 270 9.80 17.66 3.11
N GLY A 271 8.70 17.28 2.46
CA GLY A 271 8.56 16.04 1.70
C GLY A 271 8.45 16.33 0.21
N ILE A 272 9.20 15.60 -0.60
CA ILE A 272 9.12 15.69 -2.08
C ILE A 272 9.30 14.31 -2.70
N ARG A 273 8.47 13.95 -3.68
CA ARG A 273 8.60 12.65 -4.34
C ARG A 273 9.79 12.65 -5.30
N PRO A 274 10.43 11.48 -5.54
CA PRO A 274 11.57 11.38 -6.45
C PRO A 274 11.31 11.87 -7.86
N GLU A 275 10.11 11.71 -8.39
CA GLU A 275 9.69 12.17 -9.72
C GLU A 275 9.45 13.67 -9.83
N ASP A 276 9.33 14.37 -8.69
CA ASP A 276 9.12 15.81 -8.61
C ASP A 276 10.46 16.56 -8.32
N VAL A 277 11.58 15.85 -8.43
CA VAL A 277 12.96 16.37 -8.31
C VAL A 277 13.59 16.33 -9.71
N HIS A 278 13.72 17.48 -10.35
CA HIS A 278 14.05 17.63 -11.76
C HIS A 278 15.48 18.09 -11.99
N ASP A 279 16.24 17.43 -12.88
CA ASP A 279 17.58 17.82 -13.33
C ASP A 279 17.57 18.51 -14.71
N GLU A 280 16.39 18.64 -15.33
CA GLU A 280 16.26 19.27 -16.63
C GLU A 280 16.51 20.79 -16.56
N GLN A 281 17.37 21.29 -17.43
CA GLN A 281 17.76 22.69 -17.49
C GLN A 281 16.56 23.66 -17.61
N MET A 282 15.55 23.28 -18.38
CA MET A 282 14.33 24.07 -18.55
C MET A 282 13.59 24.27 -17.22
N PHE A 283 13.52 23.22 -16.39
CA PHE A 283 12.85 23.27 -15.09
C PHE A 283 13.63 24.13 -14.10
N ILE A 284 14.97 24.01 -14.10
CA ILE A 284 15.88 24.80 -13.28
C ILE A 284 15.75 26.29 -13.60
N GLU A 285 15.68 26.65 -14.89
CA GLU A 285 15.56 28.04 -15.34
C GLU A 285 14.19 28.65 -15.03
N THR A 286 13.12 27.87 -15.10
CA THR A 286 11.75 28.34 -14.81
C THR A 286 11.40 28.37 -13.33
N SER A 287 12.14 27.66 -12.48
CA SER A 287 11.88 27.54 -11.05
C SER A 287 13.11 27.88 -10.20
N PRO A 288 13.74 29.08 -10.38
CA PRO A 288 15.03 29.41 -9.75
C PRO A 288 14.96 29.46 -8.21
N ASN A 289 13.76 29.65 -7.63
CA ASN A 289 13.54 29.76 -6.19
C ASN A 289 13.32 28.41 -5.51
N THR A 290 13.51 27.30 -6.22
CA THR A 290 13.32 25.93 -5.68
C THR A 290 14.53 25.03 -5.95
N VAL A 291 15.67 25.64 -6.32
CA VAL A 291 16.87 24.91 -6.74
C VAL A 291 17.71 24.52 -5.54
N ILE A 292 18.09 23.24 -5.51
CA ILE A 292 19.12 22.69 -4.62
C ILE A 292 20.31 22.21 -5.45
N GLU A 293 21.49 22.10 -4.84
CA GLU A 293 22.70 21.56 -5.48
C GLU A 293 23.23 20.40 -4.64
N ALA A 294 23.52 19.28 -5.27
CA ALA A 294 24.02 18.10 -4.57
C ALA A 294 25.00 17.30 -5.44
N LYS A 295 25.85 16.52 -4.75
CA LYS A 295 26.78 15.59 -5.40
C LYS A 295 26.15 14.21 -5.52
N ILE A 296 26.12 13.67 -6.74
CA ILE A 296 25.59 12.34 -7.03
C ILE A 296 26.48 11.27 -6.40
N ARG A 297 25.91 10.43 -5.56
CA ARG A 297 26.60 9.28 -4.93
C ARG A 297 26.48 8.02 -5.77
N VAL A 298 25.27 7.75 -6.27
CA VAL A 298 24.97 6.56 -7.06
C VAL A 298 24.09 6.95 -8.24
N TYR A 299 24.38 6.38 -9.40
CA TYR A 299 23.59 6.44 -10.62
C TYR A 299 23.07 5.03 -10.92
N GLU A 300 21.76 4.85 -11.00
CA GLU A 300 21.13 3.58 -11.28
C GLU A 300 20.20 3.68 -12.50
N MET A 301 20.54 2.97 -13.59
CA MET A 301 19.74 2.93 -14.80
C MET A 301 18.80 1.73 -14.79
N LEU A 302 17.50 1.98 -14.86
CA LEU A 302 16.46 0.96 -14.89
C LEU A 302 15.77 0.82 -16.26
N GLY A 303 16.43 1.29 -17.32
CA GLY A 303 15.95 1.24 -18.70
C GLY A 303 15.10 2.46 -19.06
N ALA A 304 13.86 2.51 -18.63
CA ALA A 304 12.95 3.62 -18.93
C ALA A 304 13.11 4.85 -18.02
N GLU A 305 13.86 4.71 -16.93
CA GLU A 305 14.08 5.75 -15.92
C GLU A 305 15.46 5.57 -15.28
N VAL A 306 15.95 6.65 -14.67
CA VAL A 306 17.22 6.68 -13.93
C VAL A 306 16.93 7.18 -12.52
N PHE A 307 17.52 6.52 -11.53
CA PHE A 307 17.56 7.03 -10.16
C PHE A 307 18.92 7.61 -9.85
N LEU A 308 18.92 8.85 -9.38
CA LEU A 308 20.10 9.56 -8.88
C LEU A 308 19.99 9.66 -7.36
N TYR A 309 20.93 9.02 -6.66
CA TYR A 309 21.00 9.07 -5.20
C TYR A 309 22.04 10.08 -4.75
N PHE A 310 21.68 10.94 -3.83
CA PHE A 310 22.54 11.99 -3.29
C PHE A 310 22.20 12.31 -1.83
N ASP A 311 23.12 12.93 -1.10
CA ASP A 311 22.83 13.45 0.23
C ASP A 311 22.62 14.96 0.16
N TYR A 312 21.60 15.43 0.85
CA TYR A 312 21.31 16.84 1.00
C TYR A 312 20.91 17.13 2.46
N GLU A 313 21.64 18.06 3.10
CA GLU A 313 21.44 18.47 4.51
C GLU A 313 21.25 17.31 5.48
N GLY A 314 22.12 16.30 5.37
CA GLY A 314 22.11 15.11 6.22
C GLY A 314 21.03 14.07 5.91
N SER A 315 20.18 14.33 4.92
CA SER A 315 19.17 13.39 4.44
C SER A 315 19.62 12.72 3.14
N SER A 316 19.35 11.42 3.01
CA SER A 316 19.54 10.72 1.72
C SER A 316 18.33 10.97 0.84
N MET A 317 18.57 11.48 -0.35
CA MET A 317 17.53 11.81 -1.33
C MET A 317 17.69 11.01 -2.62
N THR A 318 16.61 10.84 -3.33
CA THR A 318 16.54 10.19 -4.64
C THR A 318 15.81 11.10 -5.61
N ALA A 319 16.38 11.33 -6.79
CA ALA A 319 15.65 11.89 -7.93
C ALA A 319 15.38 10.78 -8.96
N ARG A 320 14.18 10.76 -9.51
CA ARG A 320 13.78 9.91 -10.63
C ARG A 320 13.74 10.76 -11.88
N VAL A 321 14.70 10.56 -12.76
CA VAL A 321 14.94 11.42 -13.93
C VAL A 321 14.87 10.66 -15.25
N ASP A 322 14.76 11.41 -16.35
CA ASP A 322 14.75 10.84 -17.71
C ASP A 322 16.08 10.11 -18.01
N PRO A 323 16.08 8.98 -18.72
CA PRO A 323 17.31 8.27 -19.12
C PRO A 323 18.30 9.08 -19.95
N ARG A 324 17.87 10.20 -20.53
CA ARG A 324 18.73 11.13 -21.28
C ARG A 324 19.56 12.04 -20.38
N THR A 325 19.41 11.96 -19.05
CA THR A 325 20.24 12.73 -18.12
C THR A 325 21.73 12.54 -18.41
N THR A 326 22.48 13.62 -18.34
CA THR A 326 23.94 13.60 -18.45
C THR A 326 24.64 13.41 -17.11
N ALA A 327 23.89 13.49 -16.00
CA ALA A 327 24.42 13.33 -14.64
C ALA A 327 25.05 11.95 -14.43
N ARG A 328 26.19 11.90 -13.74
CA ARG A 328 26.90 10.66 -13.41
C ARG A 328 27.36 10.70 -11.95
N THR A 329 27.70 9.55 -11.43
CA THR A 329 28.29 9.42 -10.10
C THR A 329 29.51 10.33 -9.94
N GLY A 330 29.50 11.17 -8.90
CA GLY A 330 30.54 12.12 -8.60
C GLY A 330 30.29 13.56 -9.10
N ASP A 331 29.35 13.75 -10.02
CA ASP A 331 28.99 15.06 -10.53
C ASP A 331 28.25 15.90 -9.48
N HIS A 332 28.45 17.22 -9.53
CA HIS A 332 27.62 18.20 -8.84
C HIS A 332 26.49 18.62 -9.76
N VAL A 333 25.26 18.36 -9.35
CA VAL A 333 24.06 18.56 -10.15
C VAL A 333 23.11 19.50 -9.41
N LYS A 334 22.52 20.42 -10.18
CA LYS A 334 21.39 21.24 -9.69
C LYS A 334 20.09 20.52 -9.95
N PHE A 335 19.22 20.52 -8.94
CA PHE A 335 17.88 20.01 -9.05
C PHE A 335 16.88 21.10 -8.73
N ALA A 336 15.83 21.24 -9.53
CA ALA A 336 14.65 22.03 -9.20
C ALA A 336 13.61 21.13 -8.55
N LEU A 337 13.06 21.56 -7.41
CA LEU A 337 11.95 20.88 -6.75
C LEU A 337 10.64 21.47 -7.27
N ASP A 338 9.67 20.63 -7.67
CA ASP A 338 8.34 21.12 -8.02
C ASP A 338 7.63 21.62 -6.76
N ALA A 339 7.55 22.92 -6.58
CA ALA A 339 6.98 23.54 -5.38
C ALA A 339 5.49 23.20 -5.19
N GLU A 340 4.73 22.97 -6.27
CA GLU A 340 3.33 22.56 -6.20
C GLU A 340 3.17 21.13 -5.64
N LYS A 341 4.23 20.32 -5.71
CA LYS A 341 4.27 18.93 -5.23
C LYS A 341 4.97 18.77 -3.89
N ILE A 342 5.48 19.85 -3.30
CA ILE A 342 6.08 19.78 -1.96
C ILE A 342 5.00 19.53 -0.92
N HIS A 343 5.24 18.55 -0.06
CA HIS A 343 4.48 18.31 1.16
C HIS A 343 5.23 18.90 2.36
N VAL A 344 4.50 19.36 3.36
CA VAL A 344 5.10 19.86 4.60
C VAL A 344 4.46 19.18 5.78
N PHE A 345 5.31 18.62 6.65
CA PHE A 345 4.87 17.91 7.86
C PHE A 345 5.37 18.63 9.10
N ASP A 346 4.57 18.56 10.15
CA ASP A 346 4.98 19.00 11.47
C ASP A 346 6.09 18.10 12.00
N LYS A 347 7.18 18.68 12.50
CA LYS A 347 8.37 17.92 12.92
C LYS A 347 8.12 17.03 14.12
N GLU A 348 7.27 17.42 15.04
CA GLU A 348 7.01 16.71 16.30
C GLU A 348 5.89 15.68 16.14
N THR A 349 4.77 16.09 15.58
CA THR A 349 3.58 15.24 15.43
C THR A 349 3.60 14.38 14.17
N GLN A 350 4.47 14.72 13.20
CA GLN A 350 4.55 14.10 11.87
C GLN A 350 3.27 14.24 11.02
N VAL A 351 2.29 15.02 11.49
CA VAL A 351 1.04 15.27 10.77
C VAL A 351 1.30 16.22 9.60
N THR A 352 0.58 16.03 8.51
CA THR A 352 0.66 16.90 7.33
C THR A 352 0.10 18.28 7.64
N ILE A 353 0.89 19.32 7.39
CA ILE A 353 0.48 20.72 7.45
C ILE A 353 -0.12 21.10 6.09
N THR A 354 0.52 20.72 5.01
CA THR A 354 0.03 20.94 3.65
C THR A 354 0.58 19.88 2.66
N ASN A 355 -0.27 19.50 1.73
CA ASN A 355 0.07 18.65 0.60
C ASN A 355 0.16 19.49 -0.67
#